data_d4c3da0361158e04ceca6b69a4b6bad4
#
_entry.id   d4c3da0361158e04ceca6b69a4b6bad4
#
_cell.length_a   1.000
_cell.length_b   1.000
_cell.length_c   1.000
_cell.angle_alpha   90.00
_cell.angle_beta   90.00
_cell.angle_gamma   90.00
#
_symmetry.space_group_name_H-M   'P 1'
#
loop_
_entity.id
_entity.type
_entity.pdbx_description
1 polymer ?
#
loop_
_entity_poly.entity_id
_entity_poly.type
_entity_poly.pdbx_seq_one_letter_code
_entity_poly.pdbx_strand_id
1 'polypeptide(L)'
;MDWSELQVMVVEDHGFQRRIALRLLTELGVERALEGADGLDALDVLRRQAAPPDVVLVDLDMPGMDGIECIGQIAQERLARAVVVVSALDPALLHTVQTMARAYGLRVLGSVEKPLTRDKLEEVLVRFGDHVGEQHDESEADFTVPALLEALGNGEIVPWFQPQVEFGNGKVVGVEALARWERPDGSVVRPVLFVPLLEREGRADALTERMLDEGCRWLQRWCRDGMRLKLSVNVSPLALADPAAADRYQAIVESHAISPEDVVLEITESSVMTDAARGLGVLARLRLKGFGLSIDDFGTGYSSLAQLAQVPFTELKVDREFVFSAHSQPRKRAVVEASLDLARKLNLTTVAEGVETVEDWQLLAELGCSIAQGWLIGRPVPGSELPAAIARWRRPVL
;
A
#
# COMPACT_ATOMS: atom_id res chain seq x y z
N MET A 1 -7.39 -21.02 -13.67
CA MET A 1 -8.37 -20.40 -12.76
C MET A 1 -9.76 -20.74 -13.29
N ASP A 2 -10.69 -21.10 -12.42
CA ASP A 2 -12.08 -21.35 -12.83
C ASP A 2 -12.83 -20.01 -12.78
N TRP A 3 -13.25 -19.51 -13.94
CA TRP A 3 -13.95 -18.23 -14.06
C TRP A 3 -15.47 -18.37 -14.02
N SER A 4 -16.01 -19.60 -13.86
CA SER A 4 -17.44 -19.88 -13.96
C SER A 4 -18.28 -19.21 -12.86
N GLU A 5 -17.68 -18.98 -11.68
CA GLU A 5 -18.36 -18.32 -10.57
C GLU A 5 -18.22 -16.80 -10.58
N LEU A 6 -17.28 -16.26 -11.37
CA LEU A 6 -17.01 -14.83 -11.43
C LEU A 6 -18.20 -14.07 -12.06
N GLN A 7 -18.73 -13.07 -11.37
CA GLN A 7 -19.73 -12.17 -11.91
C GLN A 7 -19.06 -10.89 -12.45
N VAL A 8 -19.17 -10.68 -13.76
CA VAL A 8 -18.55 -9.53 -14.44
C VAL A 8 -19.61 -8.67 -15.09
N MET A 9 -19.55 -7.36 -14.91
CA MET A 9 -20.37 -6.40 -15.64
C MET A 9 -19.55 -5.67 -16.70
N VAL A 10 -20.14 -5.47 -17.88
CA VAL A 10 -19.57 -4.67 -18.97
C VAL A 10 -20.39 -3.40 -19.14
N VAL A 11 -19.74 -2.23 -19.01
CA VAL A 11 -20.33 -0.91 -19.22
C VAL A 11 -19.65 -0.28 -20.44
N GLU A 12 -20.38 -0.21 -21.54
CA GLU A 12 -19.87 0.23 -22.85
C GLU A 12 -21.05 0.71 -23.69
N ASP A 13 -21.04 1.96 -24.17
CA ASP A 13 -22.14 2.54 -24.95
C ASP A 13 -22.24 1.94 -26.36
N HIS A 14 -21.08 1.60 -26.94
CA HIS A 14 -21.03 1.07 -28.29
C HIS A 14 -21.44 -0.40 -28.35
N GLY A 15 -22.68 -0.70 -28.74
CA GLY A 15 -23.27 -2.05 -28.72
C GLY A 15 -22.45 -3.14 -29.43
N PHE A 16 -21.60 -2.80 -30.40
CA PHE A 16 -20.69 -3.75 -31.05
C PHE A 16 -19.53 -4.11 -30.13
N GLN A 17 -18.89 -3.11 -29.49
CA GLN A 17 -17.78 -3.32 -28.56
C GLN A 17 -18.26 -4.06 -27.31
N ARG A 18 -19.42 -3.71 -26.78
CA ARG A 18 -20.05 -4.42 -25.65
C ARG A 18 -20.25 -5.91 -25.95
N ARG A 19 -20.76 -6.26 -27.14
CA ARG A 19 -20.90 -7.66 -27.55
C ARG A 19 -19.56 -8.38 -27.69
N ILE A 20 -18.51 -7.70 -28.16
CA ILE A 20 -17.15 -8.28 -28.21
C ILE A 20 -16.67 -8.58 -26.80
N ALA A 21 -16.80 -7.65 -25.85
CA ALA A 21 -16.39 -7.85 -24.47
C ALA A 21 -17.12 -9.04 -23.83
N LEU A 22 -18.43 -9.11 -23.96
CA LEU A 22 -19.25 -10.24 -23.46
C LEU A 22 -18.84 -11.57 -24.09
N ARG A 23 -18.57 -11.60 -25.38
CA ARG A 23 -18.07 -12.80 -26.06
C ARG A 23 -16.71 -13.25 -25.52
N LEU A 24 -15.77 -12.32 -25.36
CA LEU A 24 -14.44 -12.62 -24.81
C LEU A 24 -14.54 -13.16 -23.38
N LEU A 25 -15.43 -12.61 -22.55
CA LEU A 25 -15.70 -13.13 -21.21
C LEU A 25 -16.22 -14.58 -21.26
N THR A 26 -17.16 -14.86 -22.19
CA THR A 26 -17.65 -16.23 -22.39
C THR A 26 -16.54 -17.18 -22.86
N GLU A 27 -15.67 -16.74 -23.78
CA GLU A 27 -14.53 -17.53 -24.25
C GLU A 27 -13.49 -17.79 -23.13
N LEU A 28 -13.44 -16.95 -22.09
CA LEU A 28 -12.63 -17.16 -20.88
C LEU A 28 -13.32 -18.08 -19.85
N GLY A 29 -14.61 -18.38 -20.02
CA GLY A 29 -15.37 -19.24 -19.10
C GLY A 29 -16.18 -18.48 -18.05
N VAL A 30 -16.36 -17.15 -18.18
CA VAL A 30 -17.25 -16.37 -17.32
C VAL A 30 -18.70 -16.65 -17.70
N GLU A 31 -19.46 -17.24 -16.79
CA GLU A 31 -20.87 -17.61 -17.03
C GLU A 31 -21.86 -16.52 -16.60
N ARG A 32 -21.44 -15.65 -15.67
CA ARG A 32 -22.30 -14.60 -15.10
C ARG A 32 -21.85 -13.22 -15.58
N ALA A 33 -22.30 -12.83 -16.77
CA ALA A 33 -22.02 -11.51 -17.32
C ALA A 33 -23.27 -10.63 -17.28
N LEU A 34 -23.09 -9.40 -16.75
CA LEU A 34 -24.08 -8.31 -16.79
C LEU A 34 -23.65 -7.29 -17.84
N GLU A 35 -24.59 -6.50 -18.35
CA GLU A 35 -24.29 -5.42 -19.28
C GLU A 35 -25.01 -4.12 -18.91
N GLY A 36 -24.39 -2.99 -19.19
CA GLY A 36 -24.95 -1.65 -19.14
C GLY A 36 -24.61 -0.89 -20.42
N ALA A 37 -25.62 -0.23 -20.98
CA ALA A 37 -25.48 0.49 -22.25
C ALA A 37 -24.87 1.91 -22.08
N ASP A 38 -24.85 2.44 -20.88
CA ASP A 38 -24.22 3.67 -20.44
C ASP A 38 -24.06 3.68 -18.92
N GLY A 39 -23.49 4.75 -18.36
CA GLY A 39 -23.25 4.85 -16.92
C GLY A 39 -24.52 4.81 -16.06
N LEU A 40 -25.62 5.41 -16.54
CA LEU A 40 -26.89 5.43 -15.81
C LEU A 40 -27.56 4.04 -15.80
N ASP A 41 -27.61 3.39 -16.97
CA ASP A 41 -28.15 2.03 -17.10
C ASP A 41 -27.32 1.05 -16.25
N ALA A 42 -25.99 1.22 -16.26
CA ALA A 42 -25.09 0.41 -15.43
C ALA A 42 -25.40 0.54 -13.94
N LEU A 43 -25.54 1.76 -13.41
CA LEU A 43 -25.87 1.98 -12.01
C LEU A 43 -27.23 1.41 -11.64
N ASP A 44 -28.22 1.54 -12.53
CA ASP A 44 -29.55 0.97 -12.32
C ASP A 44 -29.52 -0.56 -12.27
N VAL A 45 -28.72 -1.20 -13.13
CA VAL A 45 -28.52 -2.66 -13.11
C VAL A 45 -27.80 -3.08 -11.83
N LEU A 46 -26.71 -2.39 -11.45
CA LEU A 46 -25.92 -2.69 -10.26
C LEU A 46 -26.74 -2.56 -8.97
N ARG A 47 -27.54 -1.52 -8.81
CA ARG A 47 -28.39 -1.28 -7.63
C ARG A 47 -29.48 -2.36 -7.45
N ARG A 48 -29.84 -3.08 -8.50
CA ARG A 48 -30.82 -4.18 -8.45
C ARG A 48 -30.22 -5.54 -8.12
N GLN A 49 -28.87 -5.64 -8.09
CA GLN A 49 -28.22 -6.91 -7.75
C GLN A 49 -28.37 -7.20 -6.24
N ALA A 50 -28.56 -8.47 -5.90
CA ALA A 50 -28.59 -8.92 -4.50
C ALA A 50 -27.20 -8.84 -3.83
N ALA A 51 -26.13 -8.93 -4.62
CA ALA A 51 -24.75 -8.74 -4.20
C ALA A 51 -23.97 -7.99 -5.29
N PRO A 52 -22.99 -7.18 -4.94
CA PRO A 52 -22.13 -6.49 -5.90
C PRO A 52 -21.39 -7.50 -6.80
N PRO A 53 -21.29 -7.26 -8.14
CA PRO A 53 -20.46 -8.08 -9.00
C PRO A 53 -18.98 -8.00 -8.59
N ASP A 54 -18.24 -9.03 -8.95
CA ASP A 54 -16.82 -9.12 -8.63
C ASP A 54 -16.00 -8.08 -9.38
N VAL A 55 -16.28 -7.89 -10.68
CA VAL A 55 -15.56 -6.96 -11.54
C VAL A 55 -16.51 -6.19 -12.43
N VAL A 56 -16.29 -4.88 -12.59
CA VAL A 56 -16.96 -4.05 -13.59
C VAL A 56 -15.94 -3.55 -14.60
N LEU A 57 -16.10 -3.88 -15.86
CA LEU A 57 -15.35 -3.32 -16.99
C LEU A 57 -16.05 -2.03 -17.42
N VAL A 58 -15.38 -0.88 -17.32
CA VAL A 58 -15.98 0.42 -17.60
C VAL A 58 -15.24 1.11 -18.73
N ASP A 59 -15.95 1.45 -19.81
CA ASP A 59 -15.44 2.41 -20.78
C ASP A 59 -15.48 3.83 -20.20
N LEU A 60 -14.45 4.62 -20.47
CA LEU A 60 -14.40 6.01 -20.01
C LEU A 60 -15.15 6.97 -20.93
N ASP A 61 -15.16 6.70 -22.23
CA ASP A 61 -15.70 7.62 -23.23
C ASP A 61 -17.14 7.22 -23.60
N MET A 62 -18.08 7.59 -22.74
CA MET A 62 -19.51 7.32 -22.93
C MET A 62 -20.32 8.62 -22.92
N PRO A 63 -21.37 8.73 -23.73
CA PRO A 63 -22.26 9.89 -23.74
C PRO A 63 -23.14 9.93 -22.48
N GLY A 64 -23.45 11.14 -22.03
CA GLY A 64 -24.28 11.35 -20.83
C GLY A 64 -23.47 11.26 -19.55
N MET A 65 -23.57 10.16 -18.82
CA MET A 65 -22.69 9.86 -17.68
C MET A 65 -21.43 9.18 -18.21
N ASP A 66 -20.29 9.85 -18.11
CA ASP A 66 -19.02 9.27 -18.51
C ASP A 66 -18.53 8.18 -17.52
N GLY A 67 -17.51 7.42 -17.94
CA GLY A 67 -16.99 6.33 -17.13
C GLY A 67 -16.34 6.79 -15.82
N ILE A 68 -15.83 8.02 -15.76
CA ILE A 68 -15.22 8.58 -14.56
C ILE A 68 -16.29 8.83 -13.50
N GLU A 69 -17.39 9.47 -13.88
CA GLU A 69 -18.53 9.73 -13.00
C GLU A 69 -19.18 8.40 -12.57
N CYS A 70 -19.32 7.45 -13.49
CA CYS A 70 -19.85 6.11 -13.22
C CYS A 70 -18.99 5.37 -12.18
N ILE A 71 -17.66 5.33 -12.34
CA ILE A 71 -16.73 4.74 -11.39
C ILE A 71 -16.83 5.42 -10.01
N GLY A 72 -16.96 6.75 -9.97
CA GLY A 72 -17.14 7.51 -8.74
C GLY A 72 -18.39 7.08 -7.97
N GLN A 73 -19.52 6.92 -8.65
CA GLN A 73 -20.77 6.47 -8.01
C GLN A 73 -20.71 4.98 -7.61
N ILE A 74 -20.12 4.11 -8.43
CA ILE A 74 -19.88 2.70 -8.08
C ILE A 74 -19.08 2.61 -6.77
N ALA A 75 -18.05 3.44 -6.62
CA ALA A 75 -17.20 3.46 -5.44
C ALA A 75 -17.95 3.99 -4.19
N GLN A 76 -18.64 5.12 -4.32
CA GLN A 76 -19.39 5.73 -3.21
C GLN A 76 -20.49 4.82 -2.66
N GLU A 77 -21.22 4.15 -3.55
CA GLU A 77 -22.32 3.26 -3.20
C GLU A 77 -21.87 1.80 -2.98
N ARG A 78 -20.58 1.49 -3.18
CA ARG A 78 -20.00 0.13 -3.07
C ARG A 78 -20.70 -0.90 -3.95
N LEU A 79 -21.01 -0.53 -5.18
CA LEU A 79 -21.78 -1.35 -6.12
C LEU A 79 -20.96 -2.41 -6.87
N ALA A 80 -19.66 -2.49 -6.67
CA ALA A 80 -18.77 -3.50 -7.22
C ALA A 80 -17.59 -3.78 -6.28
N ARG A 81 -16.98 -4.97 -6.39
CA ARG A 81 -15.77 -5.32 -5.63
C ARG A 81 -14.50 -4.77 -6.27
N ALA A 82 -14.46 -4.75 -7.59
CA ALA A 82 -13.33 -4.24 -8.35
C ALA A 82 -13.76 -3.63 -9.68
N VAL A 83 -12.91 -2.76 -10.23
CA VAL A 83 -13.13 -2.15 -11.54
C VAL A 83 -11.91 -2.37 -12.44
N VAL A 84 -12.17 -2.54 -13.73
CA VAL A 84 -11.20 -2.48 -14.83
C VAL A 84 -11.59 -1.33 -15.74
N VAL A 85 -10.66 -0.43 -15.99
CA VAL A 85 -10.88 0.69 -16.90
C VAL A 85 -10.57 0.25 -18.33
N VAL A 86 -11.53 0.37 -19.23
CA VAL A 86 -11.33 0.10 -20.67
C VAL A 86 -11.31 1.41 -21.42
N SER A 87 -10.22 1.74 -22.10
CA SER A 87 -10.11 3.04 -22.76
C SER A 87 -9.10 3.05 -23.90
N ALA A 88 -9.28 3.97 -24.86
CA ALA A 88 -8.28 4.34 -25.86
C ALA A 88 -7.50 5.62 -25.48
N LEU A 89 -7.67 6.12 -24.25
CA LEU A 89 -7.16 7.40 -23.78
C LEU A 89 -5.71 7.35 -23.28
N ASP A 90 -5.13 8.53 -23.08
CA ASP A 90 -3.76 8.71 -22.58
C ASP A 90 -3.56 8.00 -21.21
N PRO A 91 -2.45 7.27 -21.03
CA PRO A 91 -2.09 6.63 -19.77
C PRO A 91 -2.11 7.56 -18.54
N ALA A 92 -1.89 8.87 -18.70
CA ALA A 92 -1.96 9.83 -17.59
C ALA A 92 -3.39 10.00 -17.05
N LEU A 93 -4.38 10.03 -17.95
CA LEU A 93 -5.79 10.11 -17.56
C LEU A 93 -6.23 8.82 -16.87
N LEU A 94 -5.78 7.67 -17.37
CA LEU A 94 -6.05 6.37 -16.74
C LEU A 94 -5.52 6.31 -15.32
N HIS A 95 -4.31 6.82 -15.08
CA HIS A 95 -3.74 6.91 -13.74
C HIS A 95 -4.58 7.79 -12.80
N THR A 96 -5.03 8.95 -13.27
CA THR A 96 -5.90 9.85 -12.50
C THR A 96 -7.20 9.15 -12.09
N VAL A 97 -7.85 8.43 -13.02
CA VAL A 97 -9.08 7.68 -12.74
C VAL A 97 -8.85 6.55 -11.72
N GLN A 98 -7.73 5.85 -11.85
CA GLN A 98 -7.36 4.79 -10.91
C GLN A 98 -7.12 5.34 -9.50
N THR A 99 -6.41 6.47 -9.40
CA THR A 99 -6.14 7.15 -8.12
C THR A 99 -7.45 7.61 -7.46
N MET A 100 -8.36 8.21 -8.25
CA MET A 100 -9.68 8.62 -7.77
C MET A 100 -10.50 7.42 -7.26
N ALA A 101 -10.56 6.33 -8.03
CA ALA A 101 -11.33 5.15 -7.63
C ALA A 101 -10.78 4.52 -6.33
N ARG A 102 -9.46 4.44 -6.19
CA ARG A 102 -8.80 3.96 -4.97
C ARG A 102 -9.07 4.86 -3.77
N ALA A 103 -9.06 6.20 -3.96
CA ALA A 103 -9.37 7.15 -2.89
C ALA A 103 -10.80 6.97 -2.33
N TYR A 104 -11.72 6.48 -3.16
CA TYR A 104 -13.07 6.09 -2.72
C TYR A 104 -13.15 4.63 -2.21
N GLY A 105 -12.03 3.92 -2.06
CA GLY A 105 -11.99 2.56 -1.56
C GLY A 105 -12.39 1.49 -2.58
N LEU A 106 -12.50 1.82 -3.87
CA LEU A 106 -12.79 0.86 -4.94
C LEU A 106 -11.49 0.24 -5.46
N ARG A 107 -11.44 -1.07 -5.51
CA ARG A 107 -10.28 -1.80 -6.04
C ARG A 107 -10.19 -1.64 -7.56
N VAL A 108 -9.04 -1.16 -8.05
CA VAL A 108 -8.76 -1.06 -9.48
C VAL A 108 -7.77 -2.15 -9.88
N LEU A 109 -8.20 -3.10 -10.73
CA LEU A 109 -7.36 -4.19 -11.21
C LEU A 109 -6.35 -3.73 -12.26
N GLY A 110 -6.68 -2.67 -12.98
CA GLY A 110 -5.86 -2.10 -14.02
C GLY A 110 -6.66 -1.42 -15.12
N SER A 111 -5.98 -1.15 -16.22
CA SER A 111 -6.60 -0.63 -17.44
C SER A 111 -6.31 -1.53 -18.63
N VAL A 112 -7.26 -1.60 -19.55
CA VAL A 112 -7.12 -2.30 -20.82
C VAL A 112 -7.30 -1.33 -21.95
N GLU A 113 -6.26 -1.21 -22.78
CA GLU A 113 -6.30 -0.38 -23.98
C GLU A 113 -7.10 -1.05 -25.09
N LYS A 114 -8.01 -0.31 -25.69
CA LYS A 114 -8.77 -0.76 -26.88
C LYS A 114 -7.83 -0.94 -28.09
N PRO A 115 -8.00 -1.97 -28.93
CA PRO A 115 -9.07 -2.95 -28.91
C PRO A 115 -8.90 -4.00 -27.79
N LEU A 116 -10.06 -4.40 -27.24
CA LEU A 116 -10.12 -5.47 -26.23
C LEU A 116 -9.75 -6.81 -26.89
N THR A 117 -8.82 -7.53 -26.29
CA THR A 117 -8.43 -8.88 -26.72
C THR A 117 -8.54 -9.86 -25.56
N ARG A 118 -8.65 -11.15 -25.88
CA ARG A 118 -8.72 -12.20 -24.87
C ARG A 118 -7.54 -12.14 -23.89
N ASP A 119 -6.32 -12.04 -24.42
CA ASP A 119 -5.09 -12.06 -23.61
C ASP A 119 -5.02 -10.86 -22.66
N LYS A 120 -5.35 -9.64 -23.13
CA LYS A 120 -5.40 -8.44 -22.29
C LYS A 120 -6.45 -8.56 -21.18
N LEU A 121 -7.60 -9.12 -21.50
CA LEU A 121 -8.69 -9.30 -20.54
C LEU A 121 -8.32 -10.37 -19.50
N GLU A 122 -7.75 -11.48 -19.93
CA GLU A 122 -7.25 -12.54 -19.07
C GLU A 122 -6.18 -12.02 -18.10
N GLU A 123 -5.17 -11.30 -18.61
CA GLU A 123 -4.11 -10.69 -17.81
C GLU A 123 -4.65 -9.81 -16.66
N VAL A 124 -5.66 -9.00 -16.93
CA VAL A 124 -6.25 -8.11 -15.92
C VAL A 124 -7.15 -8.87 -14.96
N LEU A 125 -7.92 -9.84 -15.44
CA LEU A 125 -8.78 -10.65 -14.59
C LEU A 125 -7.98 -11.61 -13.69
N VAL A 126 -6.82 -12.12 -14.14
CA VAL A 126 -5.91 -12.91 -13.29
C VAL A 126 -5.53 -12.12 -12.03
N ARG A 127 -5.33 -10.81 -12.13
CA ARG A 127 -5.05 -9.95 -10.97
C ARG A 127 -6.19 -9.92 -9.94
N PHE A 128 -7.42 -10.18 -10.36
CA PHE A 128 -8.52 -10.41 -9.41
C PHE A 128 -8.31 -11.73 -8.66
N GLY A 129 -7.89 -12.77 -9.37
CA GLY A 129 -7.67 -14.10 -8.81
C GLY A 129 -6.37 -14.29 -8.05
N ASP A 130 -5.29 -13.64 -8.44
CA ASP A 130 -4.00 -13.72 -7.71
C ASP A 130 -4.12 -13.20 -6.28
N HIS A 131 -5.10 -12.33 -6.04
CA HIS A 131 -5.47 -11.86 -4.70
C HIS A 131 -6.60 -12.68 -4.07
N VAL A 132 -7.35 -13.47 -4.84
CA VAL A 132 -8.31 -14.45 -4.30
C VAL A 132 -7.60 -15.69 -3.74
N GLY A 133 -6.42 -16.05 -4.26
CA GLY A 133 -5.55 -17.08 -3.68
C GLY A 133 -4.88 -16.66 -2.36
N GLU A 134 -4.78 -15.34 -2.09
CA GLU A 134 -4.40 -14.76 -0.80
C GLU A 134 -5.61 -14.31 0.04
N GLN A 135 -6.80 -14.32 -0.56
CA GLN A 135 -8.10 -14.04 0.06
C GLN A 135 -8.88 -15.35 0.21
N HIS A 136 -8.37 -16.28 1.02
CA HIS A 136 -9.29 -17.14 1.72
C HIS A 136 -10.08 -16.23 2.68
N ASP A 137 -11.34 -15.98 2.28
CA ASP A 137 -12.45 -15.57 3.14
C ASP A 137 -12.19 -14.41 4.12
N GLU A 138 -11.73 -13.26 3.61
CA GLU A 138 -11.82 -12.00 4.35
C GLU A 138 -12.88 -11.08 3.72
N SER A 139 -14.09 -11.62 3.45
CA SER A 139 -15.30 -10.83 3.39
C SER A 139 -15.43 -10.06 4.70
N GLU A 140 -15.56 -8.72 4.63
CA GLU A 140 -15.77 -7.78 5.76
C GLU A 140 -15.46 -8.45 7.08
N ALA A 141 -14.23 -8.31 7.57
CA ALA A 141 -13.67 -9.11 8.64
C ALA A 141 -14.74 -9.34 9.71
N ASP A 142 -15.04 -10.60 9.99
CA ASP A 142 -16.02 -11.05 10.97
C ASP A 142 -15.58 -10.67 12.40
N PHE A 143 -15.19 -9.39 12.58
CA PHE A 143 -14.84 -8.83 13.88
C PHE A 143 -15.53 -7.49 14.11
N THR A 144 -15.93 -7.29 15.33
CA THR A 144 -16.53 -6.04 15.79
C THR A 144 -15.45 -5.08 16.30
N VAL A 145 -15.73 -3.77 16.29
CA VAL A 145 -14.84 -2.77 16.90
C VAL A 145 -14.46 -3.13 18.35
N PRO A 146 -15.40 -3.57 19.23
CA PRO A 146 -15.03 -4.03 20.57
C PRO A 146 -14.00 -5.19 20.57
N ALA A 147 -14.15 -6.18 19.70
CA ALA A 147 -13.19 -7.29 19.58
C ALA A 147 -11.80 -6.80 19.14
N LEU A 148 -11.74 -5.83 18.21
CA LEU A 148 -10.49 -5.22 17.79
C LEU A 148 -9.80 -4.44 18.93
N LEU A 149 -10.56 -3.70 19.73
CA LEU A 149 -10.01 -2.97 20.88
C LEU A 149 -9.53 -3.93 21.98
N GLU A 150 -10.24 -5.03 22.18
CA GLU A 150 -9.82 -6.11 23.10
C GLU A 150 -8.53 -6.78 22.59
N ALA A 151 -8.44 -7.10 21.30
CA ALA A 151 -7.25 -7.68 20.68
C ALA A 151 -6.01 -6.78 20.83
N LEU A 152 -6.18 -5.46 20.67
CA LEU A 152 -5.12 -4.49 20.91
C LEU A 152 -4.65 -4.51 22.37
N GLY A 153 -5.59 -4.62 23.34
CA GLY A 153 -5.30 -4.71 24.76
C GLY A 153 -4.65 -6.05 25.15
N ASN A 154 -5.12 -7.16 24.57
CA ASN A 154 -4.65 -8.52 24.87
C ASN A 154 -3.32 -8.87 24.18
N GLY A 155 -2.81 -8.02 23.29
CA GLY A 155 -1.54 -8.27 22.61
C GLY A 155 -1.64 -9.21 21.41
N GLU A 156 -2.82 -9.37 20.84
CA GLU A 156 -3.03 -10.17 19.62
C GLU A 156 -2.53 -9.41 18.36
N ILE A 157 -2.40 -8.07 18.44
CA ILE A 157 -1.81 -7.28 17.37
C ILE A 157 -0.30 -7.22 17.60
N VAL A 158 0.44 -7.81 16.66
CA VAL A 158 1.89 -8.02 16.75
C VAL A 158 2.59 -7.50 15.50
N PRO A 159 3.89 -7.13 15.59
CA PRO A 159 4.68 -6.78 14.40
C PRO A 159 5.16 -8.04 13.66
N TRP A 160 4.98 -8.05 12.36
CA TRP A 160 5.79 -8.83 11.45
C TRP A 160 6.84 -7.92 10.84
N PHE A 161 7.99 -8.46 10.49
CA PHE A 161 9.15 -7.66 10.10
C PHE A 161 9.56 -7.93 8.66
N GLN A 162 9.67 -6.86 7.89
CA GLN A 162 10.17 -6.93 6.51
C GLN A 162 11.59 -6.37 6.44
N PRO A 163 12.56 -7.16 5.91
CA PRO A 163 13.95 -6.72 5.87
C PRO A 163 14.19 -5.58 4.87
N GLN A 164 15.03 -4.65 5.27
CA GLN A 164 15.56 -3.53 4.50
C GLN A 164 17.05 -3.74 4.24
N VAL A 165 17.46 -3.63 2.97
CA VAL A 165 18.78 -4.00 2.49
C VAL A 165 19.49 -2.83 1.83
N GLU A 166 20.72 -2.59 2.17
CA GLU A 166 21.57 -1.58 1.52
C GLU A 166 21.99 -2.03 0.12
N PHE A 167 21.75 -1.22 -0.91
CA PHE A 167 22.13 -1.53 -2.28
C PHE A 167 23.64 -1.74 -2.45
N GLY A 168 24.45 -0.93 -1.77
CA GLY A 168 25.89 -0.91 -1.92
C GLY A 168 26.57 -2.25 -1.63
N ASN A 169 26.19 -2.93 -0.55
CA ASN A 169 26.83 -4.14 -0.06
C ASN A 169 25.91 -5.35 0.13
N GLY A 170 24.59 -5.17 -0.05
CA GLY A 170 23.58 -6.19 0.13
C GLY A 170 23.34 -6.61 1.59
N LYS A 171 23.80 -5.83 2.58
CA LYS A 171 23.56 -6.14 3.98
C LYS A 171 22.16 -5.71 4.40
N VAL A 172 21.52 -6.49 5.24
CA VAL A 172 20.30 -6.09 5.93
C VAL A 172 20.69 -5.07 6.99
N VAL A 173 20.14 -3.87 6.90
CA VAL A 173 20.46 -2.71 7.76
C VAL A 173 19.30 -2.31 8.66
N GLY A 174 18.08 -2.74 8.34
CA GLY A 174 16.88 -2.42 9.08
C GLY A 174 15.75 -3.39 8.79
N VAL A 175 14.66 -3.17 9.49
CA VAL A 175 13.39 -3.86 9.31
C VAL A 175 12.23 -2.89 9.48
N GLU A 176 11.19 -3.04 8.69
CA GLU A 176 9.92 -2.38 8.94
C GLU A 176 9.00 -3.29 9.75
N ALA A 177 8.40 -2.73 10.81
CA ALA A 177 7.40 -3.39 11.63
C ALA A 177 6.01 -3.18 11.05
N LEU A 178 5.44 -4.23 10.50
CA LEU A 178 4.13 -4.24 9.87
C LEU A 178 3.12 -4.94 10.76
N ALA A 179 2.08 -4.23 11.18
CA ALA A 179 1.07 -4.77 12.08
C ALA A 179 0.37 -5.99 11.46
N ARG A 180 0.13 -7.01 12.30
CA ARG A 180 -0.70 -8.18 12.00
C ARG A 180 -1.56 -8.48 13.22
N TRP A 181 -2.82 -8.79 13.02
CA TRP A 181 -3.65 -9.28 14.09
C TRP A 181 -3.70 -10.81 14.01
N GLU A 182 -2.97 -11.45 14.91
CA GLU A 182 -2.93 -12.90 15.07
C GLU A 182 -4.07 -13.32 16.02
N ARG A 183 -5.09 -13.97 15.48
CA ARG A 183 -6.24 -14.42 16.26
C ARG A 183 -5.95 -15.73 16.99
N PRO A 184 -6.70 -16.03 18.07
CA PRO A 184 -6.56 -17.28 18.80
C PRO A 184 -6.82 -18.54 17.96
N ASP A 185 -7.57 -18.44 16.87
CA ASP A 185 -7.83 -19.54 15.93
C ASP A 185 -6.68 -19.78 14.94
N GLY A 186 -5.61 -18.96 15.00
CA GLY A 186 -4.46 -19.05 14.13
C GLY A 186 -4.60 -18.25 12.82
N SER A 187 -5.73 -17.59 12.57
CA SER A 187 -5.89 -16.71 11.43
C SER A 187 -5.15 -15.38 11.66
N VAL A 188 -4.68 -14.75 10.55
CA VAL A 188 -3.95 -13.49 10.59
C VAL A 188 -4.70 -12.45 9.78
N VAL A 189 -5.21 -11.40 10.45
CA VAL A 189 -5.91 -10.29 9.81
C VAL A 189 -4.90 -9.21 9.38
N ARG A 190 -5.05 -8.74 8.15
CA ARG A 190 -4.15 -7.73 7.56
C ARG A 190 -4.50 -6.30 8.03
N PRO A 191 -3.50 -5.40 8.12
CA PRO A 191 -3.69 -4.03 8.62
C PRO A 191 -4.72 -3.22 7.83
N VAL A 192 -4.83 -3.42 6.52
CA VAL A 192 -5.82 -2.73 5.67
C VAL A 192 -7.27 -2.90 6.14
N LEU A 193 -7.58 -3.96 6.88
CA LEU A 193 -8.93 -4.23 7.39
C LEU A 193 -9.19 -3.60 8.76
N PHE A 194 -8.18 -3.48 9.63
CA PHE A 194 -8.40 -3.05 11.00
C PHE A 194 -7.80 -1.66 11.33
N VAL A 195 -6.73 -1.23 10.65
CA VAL A 195 -6.11 0.08 10.92
C VAL A 195 -7.08 1.23 10.67
N PRO A 196 -7.86 1.27 9.55
CA PRO A 196 -8.83 2.34 9.34
C PRO A 196 -9.95 2.38 10.42
N LEU A 197 -10.25 1.24 11.04
CA LEU A 197 -11.20 1.17 12.15
C LEU A 197 -10.59 1.80 13.41
N LEU A 198 -9.33 1.49 13.75
CA LEU A 198 -8.63 2.11 14.87
C LEU A 198 -8.47 3.62 14.69
N GLU A 199 -8.26 4.08 13.47
CA GLU A 199 -8.21 5.52 13.16
C GLU A 199 -9.54 6.21 13.44
N ARG A 200 -10.65 5.64 12.97
CA ARG A 200 -12.01 6.16 13.20
C ARG A 200 -12.38 6.19 14.70
N GLU A 201 -11.91 5.21 15.46
CA GLU A 201 -12.13 5.12 16.90
C GLU A 201 -11.12 5.97 17.72
N GLY A 202 -10.21 6.68 17.06
CA GLY A 202 -9.18 7.48 17.72
C GLY A 202 -8.16 6.64 18.50
N ARG A 203 -7.93 5.39 18.11
CA ARG A 203 -7.07 4.43 18.80
C ARG A 203 -5.80 4.07 18.02
N ALA A 204 -5.56 4.70 16.89
CA ALA A 204 -4.41 4.38 16.04
C ALA A 204 -3.06 4.73 16.72
N ASP A 205 -3.02 5.72 17.62
CA ASP A 205 -1.81 6.01 18.41
C ASP A 205 -1.46 4.86 19.38
N ALA A 206 -2.45 4.21 19.97
CA ALA A 206 -2.24 3.03 20.78
C ALA A 206 -1.66 1.85 19.97
N LEU A 207 -2.01 1.75 18.68
CA LEU A 207 -1.37 0.81 17.77
C LEU A 207 0.11 1.18 17.55
N THR A 208 0.42 2.44 17.29
CA THR A 208 1.82 2.91 17.15
C THR A 208 2.65 2.58 18.39
N GLU A 209 2.14 2.89 19.59
CA GLU A 209 2.81 2.56 20.87
C GLU A 209 3.03 1.05 21.02
N ARG A 210 2.04 0.24 20.65
CA ARG A 210 2.16 -1.23 20.68
C ARG A 210 3.23 -1.73 19.70
N MET A 211 3.26 -1.19 18.49
CA MET A 211 4.25 -1.57 17.49
C MET A 211 5.67 -1.17 17.90
N LEU A 212 5.83 -0.01 18.55
CA LEU A 212 7.10 0.42 19.14
C LEU A 212 7.55 -0.52 20.27
N ASP A 213 6.67 -0.84 21.22
CA ASP A 213 6.99 -1.70 22.37
C ASP A 213 7.44 -3.10 21.92
N GLU A 214 6.64 -3.76 21.10
CA GLU A 214 6.96 -5.10 20.59
C GLU A 214 8.15 -5.08 19.62
N GLY A 215 8.24 -4.08 18.77
CA GLY A 215 9.35 -3.90 17.83
C GLY A 215 10.68 -3.72 18.58
N CYS A 216 10.73 -2.86 19.60
CA CYS A 216 11.93 -2.67 20.44
C CYS A 216 12.29 -3.93 21.24
N ARG A 217 11.30 -4.71 21.70
CA ARG A 217 11.54 -6.00 22.35
C ARG A 217 12.25 -6.98 21.42
N TRP A 218 11.84 -7.05 20.15
CA TRP A 218 12.52 -7.87 19.14
C TRP A 218 13.91 -7.32 18.80
N LEU A 219 14.04 -6.00 18.63
CA LEU A 219 15.30 -5.36 18.34
C LEU A 219 16.35 -5.67 19.44
N GLN A 220 15.93 -5.59 20.71
CA GLN A 220 16.78 -5.94 21.85
C GLN A 220 17.24 -7.41 21.78
N ARG A 221 16.31 -8.35 21.42
CA ARG A 221 16.64 -9.77 21.28
C ARG A 221 17.66 -9.98 20.17
N TRP A 222 17.43 -9.43 19.00
CA TRP A 222 18.35 -9.56 17.87
C TRP A 222 19.71 -8.91 18.13
N CYS A 223 19.75 -7.80 18.87
CA CYS A 223 20.99 -7.18 19.28
C CYS A 223 21.84 -8.10 20.19
N ARG A 224 21.19 -8.84 21.12
CA ARG A 224 21.88 -9.86 21.94
C ARG A 224 22.44 -11.00 21.09
N ASP A 225 21.80 -11.33 19.99
CA ASP A 225 22.24 -12.36 19.02
C ASP A 225 23.26 -11.80 18.01
N GLY A 226 23.72 -10.56 18.19
CA GLY A 226 24.75 -9.91 17.36
C GLY A 226 24.23 -9.22 16.11
N MET A 227 22.90 -9.16 15.88
CA MET A 227 22.30 -8.44 14.77
C MET A 227 21.94 -7.02 15.18
N ARG A 228 22.58 -6.03 14.55
CA ARG A 228 22.29 -4.61 14.75
C ARG A 228 21.47 -4.12 13.56
N LEU A 229 20.20 -3.84 13.80
CA LEU A 229 19.24 -3.40 12.79
C LEU A 229 18.59 -2.10 13.25
N LYS A 230 18.15 -1.27 12.30
CA LYS A 230 17.20 -0.19 12.58
C LYS A 230 15.77 -0.72 12.52
N LEU A 231 14.89 -0.12 13.28
CA LEU A 231 13.46 -0.43 13.32
C LEU A 231 12.67 0.72 12.73
N SER A 232 11.94 0.48 11.68
CA SER A 232 10.95 1.42 11.13
C SER A 232 9.56 1.09 11.65
N VAL A 233 8.82 2.12 12.10
CA VAL A 233 7.45 1.99 12.63
C VAL A 233 6.56 3.09 12.08
N ASN A 234 5.40 2.70 11.57
CA ASN A 234 4.38 3.61 11.09
C ASN A 234 3.74 4.41 12.23
N VAL A 235 3.65 5.72 12.08
CA VAL A 235 3.08 6.65 13.06
C VAL A 235 1.69 7.10 12.64
N SER A 236 0.75 6.99 13.57
CA SER A 236 -0.60 7.51 13.36
C SER A 236 -0.62 9.02 13.16
N PRO A 237 -1.42 9.53 12.23
CA PRO A 237 -1.65 10.98 12.10
C PRO A 237 -2.14 11.64 13.41
N LEU A 238 -2.85 10.90 14.26
CA LEU A 238 -3.33 11.39 15.56
C LEU A 238 -2.19 11.73 16.52
N ALA A 239 -1.07 11.01 16.47
CA ALA A 239 0.10 11.29 17.28
C ALA A 239 0.73 12.64 16.98
N LEU A 240 0.63 13.12 15.74
CA LEU A 240 1.16 14.43 15.34
C LEU A 240 0.36 15.60 15.95
N ALA A 241 -0.86 15.35 16.41
CA ALA A 241 -1.67 16.33 17.11
C ALA A 241 -1.42 16.37 18.63
N ASP A 242 -0.72 15.35 19.20
CA ASP A 242 -0.45 15.25 20.63
C ASP A 242 1.01 15.61 20.98
N PRO A 243 1.25 16.75 21.63
CA PRO A 243 2.60 17.15 22.04
C PRO A 243 3.32 16.18 22.98
N ALA A 244 2.57 15.29 23.68
CA ALA A 244 3.14 14.33 24.61
C ALA A 244 3.58 13.02 23.90
N ALA A 245 3.20 12.79 22.65
CA ALA A 245 3.56 11.58 21.92
C ALA A 245 5.07 11.34 21.88
N ALA A 246 5.88 12.40 21.65
CA ALA A 246 7.32 12.29 21.60
C ALA A 246 7.94 11.79 22.92
N ASP A 247 7.39 12.19 24.06
CA ASP A 247 7.87 11.74 25.38
C ASP A 247 7.46 10.29 25.64
N ARG A 248 6.23 9.90 25.26
CA ARG A 248 5.75 8.51 25.40
C ARG A 248 6.57 7.56 24.53
N TYR A 249 6.83 7.91 23.28
CA TYR A 249 7.61 7.07 22.36
C TYR A 249 9.05 6.90 22.86
N GLN A 250 9.68 7.98 23.34
CA GLN A 250 11.00 7.90 23.94
C GLN A 250 11.00 6.95 25.16
N ALA A 251 10.03 7.09 26.06
CA ALA A 251 9.96 6.25 27.25
C ALA A 251 9.80 4.76 26.88
N ILE A 252 9.00 4.43 25.84
CA ILE A 252 8.86 3.05 25.35
C ILE A 252 10.23 2.54 24.85
N VAL A 253 10.88 3.25 23.96
CA VAL A 253 12.15 2.82 23.34
C VAL A 253 13.23 2.63 24.42
N GLU A 254 13.40 3.60 25.32
CA GLU A 254 14.40 3.55 26.40
C GLU A 254 14.12 2.43 27.42
N SER A 255 12.85 2.05 27.64
CA SER A 255 12.49 0.93 28.52
C SER A 255 13.07 -0.42 28.07
N HIS A 256 13.34 -0.54 26.77
CA HIS A 256 14.00 -1.71 26.17
C HIS A 256 15.52 -1.56 26.01
N ALA A 257 16.11 -0.48 26.55
CA ALA A 257 17.53 -0.14 26.39
C ALA A 257 17.94 -0.01 24.89
N ILE A 258 17.04 0.47 24.05
CA ILE A 258 17.28 0.82 22.65
C ILE A 258 17.50 2.34 22.57
N SER A 259 18.38 2.76 21.68
CA SER A 259 18.57 4.18 21.37
C SER A 259 17.46 4.66 20.41
N PRO A 260 16.87 5.85 20.62
CA PRO A 260 15.97 6.44 19.63
C PRO A 260 16.58 6.56 18.22
N GLU A 261 17.92 6.66 18.11
CA GLU A 261 18.63 6.69 16.83
C GLU A 261 18.54 5.38 16.02
N ASP A 262 18.21 4.27 16.69
CA ASP A 262 17.96 2.98 16.06
C ASP A 262 16.49 2.80 15.60
N VAL A 263 15.64 3.82 15.83
CA VAL A 263 14.21 3.81 15.48
C VAL A 263 13.92 4.89 14.46
N VAL A 264 13.28 4.52 13.36
CA VAL A 264 12.77 5.41 12.32
C VAL A 264 11.25 5.43 12.41
N LEU A 265 10.67 6.61 12.51
CA LEU A 265 9.22 6.81 12.55
C LEU A 265 8.75 7.19 11.15
N GLU A 266 7.87 6.39 10.58
CA GLU A 266 7.36 6.57 9.22
C GLU A 266 6.04 7.33 9.25
N ILE A 267 5.96 8.40 8.45
CA ILE A 267 4.84 9.33 8.43
C ILE A 267 4.43 9.50 6.98
N THR A 268 3.17 9.20 6.67
CA THR A 268 2.67 9.35 5.31
C THR A 268 2.67 10.81 4.89
N GLU A 269 2.91 11.05 3.61
CA GLU A 269 2.90 12.37 3.00
C GLU A 269 1.64 13.16 3.36
N SER A 270 0.48 12.54 3.30
CA SER A 270 -0.83 13.15 3.57
C SER A 270 -1.01 13.57 5.04
N SER A 271 -0.38 12.87 5.98
CA SER A 271 -0.51 13.13 7.42
C SER A 271 0.14 14.43 7.86
N VAL A 272 1.23 14.82 7.21
CA VAL A 272 1.96 16.07 7.50
C VAL A 272 1.13 17.30 7.14
N MET A 273 0.14 17.15 6.23
CA MET A 273 -0.63 18.25 5.66
C MET A 273 -1.85 18.66 6.50
N THR A 274 -2.36 17.78 7.34
CA THR A 274 -3.67 17.97 8.01
C THR A 274 -3.65 19.04 9.10
N ASP A 275 -2.54 19.22 9.84
CA ASP A 275 -2.32 20.33 10.79
C ASP A 275 -0.83 20.68 10.85
N ALA A 276 -0.35 21.36 9.82
CA ALA A 276 1.08 21.60 9.60
C ALA A 276 1.79 22.25 10.80
N ALA A 277 1.13 23.18 11.51
CA ALA A 277 1.80 23.91 12.61
C ALA A 277 1.99 23.05 13.86
N ARG A 278 1.01 22.23 14.23
CA ARG A 278 1.11 21.33 15.40
C ARG A 278 1.97 20.14 15.09
N GLY A 279 1.79 19.52 13.93
CA GLY A 279 2.58 18.39 13.48
C GLY A 279 4.07 18.69 13.43
N LEU A 280 4.47 19.85 12.89
CA LEU A 280 5.87 20.29 12.87
C LEU A 280 6.49 20.35 14.27
N GLY A 281 5.74 20.79 15.29
CA GLY A 281 6.22 20.84 16.67
C GLY A 281 6.53 19.45 17.24
N VAL A 282 5.68 18.46 16.98
CA VAL A 282 5.88 17.06 17.41
C VAL A 282 7.05 16.43 16.66
N LEU A 283 7.13 16.61 15.34
CA LEU A 283 8.23 16.11 14.50
C LEU A 283 9.59 16.67 14.94
N ALA A 284 9.66 17.97 15.22
CA ALA A 284 10.89 18.59 15.74
C ALA A 284 11.30 17.99 17.10
N ARG A 285 10.35 17.74 18.02
CA ARG A 285 10.62 17.08 19.31
C ARG A 285 11.12 15.65 19.13
N LEU A 286 10.52 14.86 18.24
CA LEU A 286 10.98 13.50 17.92
C LEU A 286 12.42 13.53 17.40
N ARG A 287 12.76 14.47 16.52
CA ARG A 287 14.16 14.66 16.07
C ARG A 287 15.11 15.06 17.19
N LEU A 288 14.71 15.97 18.07
CA LEU A 288 15.51 16.37 19.24
C LEU A 288 15.78 15.20 20.19
N LYS A 289 14.88 14.23 20.26
CA LYS A 289 15.03 13.00 21.04
C LYS A 289 15.87 11.93 20.34
N GLY A 290 16.29 12.17 19.09
CA GLY A 290 17.19 11.29 18.32
C GLY A 290 16.48 10.36 17.32
N PHE A 291 15.15 10.32 17.26
CA PHE A 291 14.44 9.47 16.29
C PHE A 291 14.79 9.83 14.84
N GLY A 292 14.94 8.80 13.99
CA GLY A 292 14.82 8.98 12.54
C GLY A 292 13.40 9.34 12.16
N LEU A 293 13.22 10.18 11.15
CA LEU A 293 11.90 10.46 10.55
C LEU A 293 11.96 10.12 9.07
N SER A 294 11.04 9.26 8.62
CA SER A 294 10.87 8.89 7.22
C SER A 294 9.56 9.43 6.68
N ILE A 295 9.61 10.01 5.49
CA ILE A 295 8.40 10.31 4.74
C ILE A 295 8.01 9.07 3.94
N ASP A 296 6.79 8.61 4.14
CA ASP A 296 6.24 7.42 3.51
C ASP A 296 5.27 7.76 2.36
N ASP A 297 5.09 6.82 1.42
CA ASP A 297 4.23 6.95 0.23
C ASP A 297 4.58 8.17 -0.65
N PHE A 298 5.87 8.58 -0.70
CA PHE A 298 6.27 9.78 -1.42
C PHE A 298 5.95 9.70 -2.91
N GLY A 299 5.24 10.73 -3.39
CA GLY A 299 4.82 10.89 -4.79
C GLY A 299 3.36 10.50 -5.05
N THR A 300 2.66 9.92 -4.08
CA THR A 300 1.23 9.57 -4.20
C THR A 300 0.31 10.71 -3.75
N GLY A 301 0.84 11.70 -3.00
CA GLY A 301 0.12 12.82 -2.41
C GLY A 301 0.31 14.16 -3.14
N TYR A 302 -0.21 15.21 -2.54
CA TYR A 302 -0.17 16.59 -3.03
C TYR A 302 0.76 17.49 -2.21
N SER A 303 1.82 16.96 -1.60
CA SER A 303 2.72 17.79 -0.78
C SER A 303 3.49 18.80 -1.62
N SER A 304 3.56 20.04 -1.14
CA SER A 304 4.46 21.00 -1.75
C SER A 304 5.91 20.72 -1.35
N LEU A 305 6.83 20.80 -2.28
CA LEU A 305 8.29 20.70 -2.01
C LEU A 305 8.75 21.67 -0.91
N ALA A 306 8.06 22.82 -0.77
CA ALA A 306 8.36 23.80 0.28
C ALA A 306 8.06 23.27 1.70
N GLN A 307 7.02 22.47 1.85
CA GLN A 307 6.64 21.87 3.14
C GLN A 307 7.59 20.72 3.51
N LEU A 308 7.93 19.88 2.54
CA LEU A 308 8.96 18.85 2.71
C LEU A 308 10.29 19.41 3.22
N ALA A 309 10.72 20.55 2.67
CA ALA A 309 11.96 21.21 3.07
C ALA A 309 11.90 21.78 4.50
N GLN A 310 10.73 21.95 5.10
CA GLN A 310 10.56 22.47 6.46
C GLN A 310 10.55 21.38 7.54
N VAL A 311 10.19 20.15 7.17
CA VAL A 311 10.17 19.02 8.10
C VAL A 311 11.57 18.40 8.20
N PRO A 312 12.08 18.13 9.41
CA PRO A 312 13.43 17.60 9.57
C PRO A 312 13.49 16.08 9.31
N PHE A 313 13.03 15.64 8.15
CA PHE A 313 13.13 14.25 7.74
C PHE A 313 14.61 13.81 7.61
N THR A 314 14.85 12.53 7.79
CA THR A 314 16.14 11.87 7.60
C THR A 314 16.11 10.87 6.47
N GLU A 315 14.89 10.47 6.06
CA GLU A 315 14.68 9.41 5.10
C GLU A 315 13.45 9.71 4.21
N LEU A 316 13.49 9.23 2.98
CA LEU A 316 12.40 9.29 2.00
C LEU A 316 12.19 7.90 1.41
N LYS A 317 10.95 7.38 1.53
CA LYS A 317 10.54 6.12 0.93
C LYS A 317 9.83 6.42 -0.39
N VAL A 318 10.34 5.83 -1.47
CA VAL A 318 9.71 5.89 -2.79
C VAL A 318 8.72 4.76 -2.90
N ASP A 319 7.45 5.09 -3.08
CA ASP A 319 6.36 4.14 -3.08
C ASP A 319 6.49 3.05 -4.16
N ARG A 320 6.01 1.85 -3.83
CA ARG A 320 5.94 0.69 -4.71
C ARG A 320 5.30 0.99 -6.06
N GLU A 321 4.30 1.87 -6.11
CA GLU A 321 3.61 2.22 -7.34
C GLU A 321 4.58 2.74 -8.41
N PHE A 322 5.59 3.51 -8.01
CA PHE A 322 6.61 4.05 -8.90
C PHE A 322 7.81 3.11 -9.09
N VAL A 323 8.16 2.34 -8.06
CA VAL A 323 9.29 1.41 -8.09
C VAL A 323 9.01 0.19 -8.96
N PHE A 324 7.85 -0.44 -8.79
CA PHE A 324 7.49 -1.66 -9.51
C PHE A 324 7.40 -1.43 -11.01
N SER A 325 8.21 -2.18 -11.77
CA SER A 325 8.37 -2.09 -13.23
C SER A 325 8.95 -0.74 -13.73
N ALA A 326 9.64 0.02 -12.89
CA ALA A 326 10.29 1.28 -13.29
C ALA A 326 11.31 1.08 -14.42
N HIS A 327 11.98 -0.07 -14.45
CA HIS A 327 12.95 -0.44 -15.49
C HIS A 327 12.35 -0.40 -16.91
N SER A 328 11.06 -0.71 -17.06
CA SER A 328 10.37 -0.81 -18.35
C SER A 328 9.38 0.33 -18.62
N GLN A 329 9.07 1.17 -17.62
CA GLN A 329 8.08 2.24 -17.71
C GLN A 329 8.72 3.63 -17.56
N PRO A 330 8.94 4.40 -18.66
CA PRO A 330 9.67 5.66 -18.62
C PRO A 330 9.07 6.71 -17.67
N ARG A 331 7.73 6.76 -17.51
CA ARG A 331 7.06 7.70 -16.59
C ARG A 331 7.36 7.38 -15.13
N LYS A 332 7.27 6.11 -14.74
CA LYS A 332 7.61 5.68 -13.37
C LYS A 332 9.08 5.93 -13.07
N ARG A 333 9.96 5.58 -14.02
CA ARG A 333 11.38 5.85 -13.93
C ARG A 333 11.67 7.34 -13.70
N ALA A 334 11.00 8.24 -14.43
CA ALA A 334 11.17 9.68 -14.26
C ALA A 334 10.76 10.15 -12.84
N VAL A 335 9.69 9.59 -12.26
CA VAL A 335 9.29 9.88 -10.88
C VAL A 335 10.34 9.39 -9.90
N VAL A 336 10.82 8.15 -10.04
CA VAL A 336 11.90 7.60 -9.20
C VAL A 336 13.16 8.46 -9.27
N GLU A 337 13.62 8.81 -10.47
CA GLU A 337 14.79 9.67 -10.68
C GLU A 337 14.62 11.03 -9.99
N ALA A 338 13.45 11.67 -10.15
CA ALA A 338 13.16 12.96 -9.51
C ALA A 338 13.13 12.85 -7.97
N SER A 339 12.55 11.78 -7.42
CA SER A 339 12.48 11.52 -5.99
C SER A 339 13.87 11.31 -5.39
N LEU A 340 14.71 10.51 -6.04
CA LEU A 340 16.09 10.27 -5.61
C LEU A 340 16.96 11.53 -5.72
N ASP A 341 16.76 12.35 -6.76
CA ASP A 341 17.48 13.62 -6.91
C ASP A 341 17.08 14.63 -5.82
N LEU A 342 15.79 14.71 -5.50
CA LEU A 342 15.28 15.53 -4.40
C LEU A 342 15.86 15.08 -3.06
N ALA A 343 15.79 13.78 -2.75
CA ALA A 343 16.33 13.23 -1.51
C ALA A 343 17.84 13.54 -1.35
N ARG A 344 18.61 13.40 -2.44
CA ARG A 344 20.03 13.74 -2.47
C ARG A 344 20.27 15.22 -2.14
N LYS A 345 19.48 16.12 -2.72
CA LYS A 345 19.58 17.59 -2.46
C LYS A 345 19.19 17.96 -1.04
N LEU A 346 18.30 17.20 -0.42
CA LEU A 346 17.88 17.38 0.96
C LEU A 346 18.72 16.56 1.95
N ASN A 347 19.74 15.82 1.48
CA ASN A 347 20.59 14.93 2.28
C ASN A 347 19.80 13.87 3.06
N LEU A 348 18.78 13.26 2.41
CA LEU A 348 17.96 12.21 2.95
C LEU A 348 18.49 10.84 2.50
N THR A 349 18.41 9.86 3.38
CA THR A 349 18.50 8.43 2.98
C THR A 349 17.29 8.06 2.14
N THR A 350 17.48 7.21 1.12
CA THR A 350 16.37 6.78 0.27
C THR A 350 16.07 5.31 0.47
N VAL A 351 14.79 4.97 0.56
CA VAL A 351 14.29 3.60 0.59
C VAL A 351 13.39 3.40 -0.64
N ALA A 352 13.67 2.40 -1.45
CA ALA A 352 12.78 1.98 -2.53
C ALA A 352 11.90 0.83 -2.05
N GLU A 353 10.60 1.03 -2.09
CA GLU A 353 9.61 0.04 -1.69
C GLU A 353 9.14 -0.82 -2.86
N GLY A 354 8.69 -2.05 -2.54
CA GLY A 354 8.15 -2.95 -3.55
C GLY A 354 9.15 -3.37 -4.62
N VAL A 355 10.42 -3.52 -4.27
CA VAL A 355 11.44 -4.11 -5.15
C VAL A 355 11.15 -5.60 -5.29
N GLU A 356 10.63 -6.02 -6.44
CA GLU A 356 10.17 -7.39 -6.68
C GLU A 356 10.97 -8.10 -7.76
N THR A 357 11.63 -7.35 -8.67
CA THR A 357 12.40 -7.90 -9.78
C THR A 357 13.88 -7.55 -9.69
N VAL A 358 14.72 -8.36 -10.33
CA VAL A 358 16.16 -8.09 -10.42
C VAL A 358 16.41 -6.85 -11.29
N GLU A 359 15.59 -6.63 -12.28
CA GLU A 359 15.67 -5.50 -13.21
C GLU A 359 15.40 -4.18 -12.47
N ASP A 360 14.39 -4.12 -11.61
CA ASP A 360 14.13 -2.94 -10.78
C ASP A 360 15.26 -2.73 -9.76
N TRP A 361 15.77 -3.81 -9.15
CA TRP A 361 16.97 -3.73 -8.28
C TRP A 361 18.16 -3.10 -9.00
N GLN A 362 18.46 -3.54 -10.25
CA GLN A 362 19.57 -3.01 -11.02
C GLN A 362 19.40 -1.53 -11.33
N LEU A 363 18.22 -1.13 -11.83
CA LEU A 363 17.90 0.27 -12.09
C LEU A 363 18.09 1.15 -10.85
N LEU A 364 17.53 0.74 -9.71
CA LEU A 364 17.59 1.52 -8.48
C LEU A 364 19.02 1.65 -7.94
N ALA A 365 19.82 0.58 -8.07
CA ALA A 365 21.24 0.60 -7.72
C ALA A 365 22.03 1.58 -8.62
N GLU A 366 21.77 1.58 -9.94
CA GLU A 366 22.37 2.53 -10.90
C GLU A 366 21.98 3.98 -10.59
N LEU A 367 20.74 4.23 -10.20
CA LEU A 367 20.23 5.55 -9.83
C LEU A 367 20.75 6.04 -8.46
N GLY A 368 21.44 5.16 -7.71
CA GLY A 368 22.04 5.48 -6.43
C GLY A 368 21.06 5.54 -5.27
N CYS A 369 19.99 4.76 -5.30
CA CYS A 369 19.13 4.53 -4.16
C CYS A 369 19.91 3.87 -3.02
N SER A 370 19.60 4.24 -1.75
CA SER A 370 20.38 3.78 -0.59
C SER A 370 19.94 2.39 -0.13
N ILE A 371 18.65 2.18 0.06
CA ILE A 371 18.06 1.01 0.70
C ILE A 371 16.94 0.45 -0.18
N ALA A 372 16.82 -0.86 -0.24
CA ALA A 372 15.75 -1.59 -0.91
C ALA A 372 14.89 -2.33 0.11
N GLN A 373 13.59 -2.36 -0.14
CA GLN A 373 12.61 -3.17 0.54
C GLN A 373 11.63 -3.76 -0.48
N GLY A 374 11.28 -5.03 -0.35
CA GLY A 374 10.34 -5.68 -1.27
C GLY A 374 10.44 -7.20 -1.27
N TRP A 375 9.61 -7.83 -2.06
CA TRP A 375 9.51 -9.30 -2.07
C TRP A 375 10.72 -10.00 -2.68
N LEU A 376 11.51 -9.31 -3.49
CA LEU A 376 12.79 -9.82 -3.95
C LEU A 376 13.73 -10.12 -2.77
N ILE A 377 13.67 -9.31 -1.71
CA ILE A 377 14.48 -9.44 -0.49
C ILE A 377 13.82 -10.41 0.49
N GLY A 378 12.54 -10.19 0.77
CA GLY A 378 11.77 -11.02 1.67
C GLY A 378 10.37 -10.45 1.93
N ARG A 379 9.43 -11.35 2.16
CA ARG A 379 8.09 -10.97 2.66
C ARG A 379 8.18 -10.67 4.15
N PRO A 380 7.21 -9.90 4.71
CA PRO A 380 7.12 -9.76 6.16
C PRO A 380 6.99 -11.11 6.85
N VAL A 381 7.74 -11.31 7.93
CA VAL A 381 7.77 -12.56 8.72
C VAL A 381 7.67 -12.25 10.21
N PRO A 382 7.17 -13.18 11.05
CA PRO A 382 7.25 -13.06 12.49
C PRO A 382 8.69 -12.84 12.97
N GLY A 383 8.88 -12.11 14.08
CA GLY A 383 10.22 -11.78 14.57
C GLY A 383 11.12 -12.98 14.87
N SER A 384 10.55 -14.14 15.22
CA SER A 384 11.29 -15.39 15.41
C SER A 384 11.88 -15.97 14.11
N GLU A 385 11.28 -15.66 12.96
CA GLU A 385 11.68 -16.18 11.68
C GLU A 385 12.65 -15.24 10.92
N LEU A 386 12.76 -13.99 11.36
CA LEU A 386 13.60 -12.98 10.71
C LEU A 386 15.05 -13.42 10.54
N PRO A 387 15.76 -14.01 11.55
CA PRO A 387 17.14 -14.46 11.38
C PRO A 387 17.31 -15.46 10.24
N ALA A 388 16.35 -16.40 10.12
CA ALA A 388 16.37 -17.39 9.04
C ALA A 388 16.06 -16.75 7.67
N ALA A 389 15.17 -15.76 7.62
CA ALA A 389 14.88 -15.01 6.40
C ALA A 389 16.11 -14.21 5.93
N ILE A 390 16.80 -13.52 6.83
CA ILE A 390 18.05 -12.81 6.54
C ILE A 390 19.14 -13.78 6.06
N ALA A 391 19.27 -14.92 6.68
CA ALA A 391 20.28 -15.93 6.29
C ALA A 391 20.04 -16.49 4.88
N ARG A 392 18.81 -16.49 4.38
CA ARG A 392 18.46 -16.93 3.01
C ARG A 392 18.68 -15.85 1.95
N TRP A 393 18.69 -14.58 2.34
CA TRP A 393 18.86 -13.47 1.41
C TRP A 393 20.19 -13.56 0.65
N ARG A 394 20.15 -13.33 -0.63
CA ARG A 394 21.34 -13.24 -1.50
C ARG A 394 21.17 -12.05 -2.42
N ARG A 395 22.15 -11.14 -2.37
CA ARG A 395 22.19 -9.98 -3.27
C ARG A 395 22.19 -10.43 -4.72
N PRO A 396 21.34 -9.87 -5.59
CA PRO A 396 21.44 -10.08 -7.03
C PRO A 396 22.82 -9.70 -7.56
N VAL A 397 23.34 -10.47 -8.49
CA VAL A 397 24.59 -10.15 -9.20
C VAL A 397 24.25 -9.06 -10.21
N LEU A 398 24.97 -7.95 -10.14
CA LEU A 398 24.82 -6.81 -11.06
C LEU A 398 25.53 -7.11 -12.38
#